data_29c48726267f6fe0c45efb29ed28161b
#
_entry.id   29c48726267f6fe0c45efb29ed28161b
#
_cell.length_a   1.000
_cell.length_b   1.000
_cell.length_c   1.000
_cell.angle_alpha   90.00
_cell.angle_beta   90.00
_cell.angle_gamma   90.00
#
_symmetry.space_group_name_H-M   'P 1'
#
loop_
_entity.id
_entity.type
_entity.pdbx_description
1 polymer ?
#
loop_
_entity_poly.entity_id
_entity_poly.type
_entity_poly.pdbx_seq_one_letter_code
_entity_poly.pdbx_strand_id
1 'polypeptide(L)'
;MEPFTAGLISLEDAQQKMLQQLQPISDCLSVALADAAGRVTAKPVISPLDVPPFDNSAMDGYALRLSDLSADRVLPVAGKAFAGAPFNGEWPAGSVIRIMTGAPIPAGCDAVVMQEQTESRDGGIVITAPVRAGQNIRRIGEDIQAGKQVLDAGVRLGAAELPLLASLGIAEVSVLRKLRVAIFSTGDELQAVGQPLAEGQIYDTNRFTVALMLRKLGCEVIDLGVIADDPAKLRQAFSEADRQADVVISTGGVSVGEADFTKAMLEELGAITFWKLAIKPGKPFAFGRLANSWFCGLPGNPVSAAVTFYQLVQPLLATLTGQTTRIMPLRQRARATQRLKKAPGRLDFQRGILSRGDDAVLEVRSTGAQGSHVFSSFALADCFIVLERDRGDVEPGEWVDIEAFNSLLEG
;
A
#
# COMPACT_ATOMS: atom_id res chain seq x y z
N MET A 1 -26.70 16.30 -33.37
CA MET A 1 -26.58 15.61 -32.08
C MET A 1 -25.09 15.61 -31.70
N GLU A 2 -24.67 16.44 -30.74
CA GLU A 2 -23.28 16.39 -30.29
C GLU A 2 -22.96 14.99 -29.79
N PRO A 3 -21.80 14.41 -30.13
CA PRO A 3 -21.45 13.09 -29.66
C PRO A 3 -21.47 13.08 -28.13
N PHE A 4 -22.08 12.03 -27.53
CA PHE A 4 -22.23 11.83 -26.07
C PHE A 4 -20.90 11.97 -25.28
N THR A 5 -19.75 11.98 -25.98
CA THR A 5 -18.39 12.10 -25.47
C THR A 5 -17.81 13.51 -25.57
N ALA A 6 -18.56 14.48 -26.14
CA ALA A 6 -18.06 15.86 -26.24
C ALA A 6 -17.79 16.46 -24.86
N GLY A 7 -16.61 17.06 -24.68
CA GLY A 7 -16.18 17.70 -23.42
C GLY A 7 -15.82 16.72 -22.28
N LEU A 8 -15.67 15.41 -22.55
CA LEU A 8 -15.16 14.47 -21.55
C LEU A 8 -13.62 14.50 -21.50
N ILE A 9 -13.08 14.57 -20.29
CA ILE A 9 -11.64 14.41 -20.00
C ILE A 9 -11.34 12.93 -19.70
N SER A 10 -10.21 12.40 -20.19
CA SER A 10 -9.76 11.04 -19.85
C SER A 10 -9.40 10.94 -18.36
N LEU A 11 -9.37 9.72 -17.82
CA LEU A 11 -8.94 9.50 -16.44
C LEU A 11 -7.47 9.91 -16.25
N GLU A 12 -6.64 9.52 -17.20
CA GLU A 12 -5.20 9.79 -17.22
C GLU A 12 -4.91 11.30 -17.26
N ASP A 13 -5.61 12.05 -18.13
CA ASP A 13 -5.46 13.51 -18.19
C ASP A 13 -5.94 14.19 -16.90
N ALA A 14 -7.05 13.69 -16.31
CA ALA A 14 -7.55 14.20 -15.03
C ALA A 14 -6.55 13.96 -13.90
N GLN A 15 -6.01 12.73 -13.78
CA GLN A 15 -4.97 12.38 -12.82
C GLN A 15 -3.73 13.24 -13.01
N GLN A 16 -3.22 13.37 -14.23
CA GLN A 16 -2.04 14.18 -14.51
C GLN A 16 -2.25 15.65 -14.12
N LYS A 17 -3.35 16.25 -14.56
CA LYS A 17 -3.68 17.66 -14.24
C LYS A 17 -3.83 17.90 -12.74
N MET A 18 -4.39 16.93 -12.03
CA MET A 18 -4.59 17.01 -10.59
C MET A 18 -3.25 16.86 -9.86
N LEU A 19 -2.50 15.80 -10.13
CA LEU A 19 -1.28 15.46 -9.39
C LEU A 19 -0.16 16.49 -9.61
N GLN A 20 -0.08 17.11 -10.80
CA GLN A 20 0.90 18.17 -11.10
C GLN A 20 0.75 19.44 -10.25
N GLN A 21 -0.43 19.66 -9.67
CA GLN A 21 -0.70 20.85 -8.82
C GLN A 21 -0.34 20.60 -7.36
N LEU A 22 -0.18 19.33 -6.95
CA LEU A 22 -0.02 18.97 -5.55
C LEU A 22 1.43 19.13 -5.09
N GLN A 23 1.58 19.54 -3.84
CA GLN A 23 2.85 19.48 -3.12
C GLN A 23 2.64 18.64 -1.86
N PRO A 24 3.57 17.74 -1.53
CA PRO A 24 3.52 16.99 -0.29
C PRO A 24 3.51 17.92 0.93
N ILE A 25 2.85 17.48 2.01
CA ILE A 25 3.00 18.16 3.29
C ILE A 25 4.45 18.05 3.76
N SER A 26 4.93 19.07 4.48
CA SER A 26 6.31 19.15 4.96
C SER A 26 6.46 18.83 6.46
N ASP A 27 5.37 18.88 7.21
CA ASP A 27 5.40 18.68 8.66
C ASP A 27 5.75 17.24 9.00
N CYS A 28 6.83 17.06 9.74
CA CYS A 28 7.31 15.76 10.17
C CYS A 28 7.38 15.65 11.69
N LEU A 29 7.35 14.42 12.18
CA LEU A 29 7.48 14.10 13.61
C LEU A 29 8.23 12.78 13.79
N SER A 30 8.87 12.60 14.94
CA SER A 30 9.41 11.30 15.37
C SER A 30 8.31 10.50 16.03
N VAL A 31 8.17 9.23 15.63
CA VAL A 31 7.21 8.30 16.23
C VAL A 31 7.93 7.01 16.63
N ALA A 32 7.47 6.37 17.69
CA ALA A 32 7.94 5.03 18.04
C ALA A 32 7.73 4.07 16.87
N LEU A 33 8.69 3.18 16.63
CA LEU A 33 8.63 2.23 15.51
C LEU A 33 7.33 1.39 15.54
N ALA A 34 6.86 1.02 16.73
CA ALA A 34 5.61 0.27 16.92
C ALA A 34 4.37 1.03 16.43
N ASP A 35 4.39 2.37 16.43
CA ASP A 35 3.28 3.25 16.04
C ASP A 35 3.43 3.78 14.59
N ALA A 36 4.49 3.33 13.90
CA ALA A 36 4.83 3.84 12.58
C ALA A 36 4.10 3.13 11.42
N ALA A 37 3.30 2.10 11.69
CA ALA A 37 2.57 1.36 10.64
C ALA A 37 1.66 2.30 9.84
N GLY A 38 1.76 2.21 8.49
CA GLY A 38 1.00 3.03 7.55
C GLY A 38 1.47 4.48 7.42
N ARG A 39 2.50 4.91 8.19
CA ARG A 39 3.11 6.24 8.08
C ARG A 39 4.08 6.29 6.90
N VAL A 40 4.43 7.48 6.47
CA VAL A 40 5.36 7.71 5.34
C VAL A 40 6.64 8.35 5.88
N THR A 41 7.80 7.81 5.49
CA THR A 41 9.11 8.33 5.90
C THR A 41 9.30 9.77 5.43
N ALA A 42 9.69 10.67 6.35
CA ALA A 42 9.94 12.08 6.03
C ALA A 42 11.34 12.31 5.45
N LYS A 43 12.27 11.41 5.71
CA LYS A 43 13.66 11.45 5.24
C LYS A 43 14.21 10.04 5.05
N PRO A 44 15.30 9.89 4.27
CA PRO A 44 15.97 8.59 4.13
C PRO A 44 16.39 8.03 5.49
N VAL A 45 16.30 6.71 5.64
CA VAL A 45 16.76 6.00 6.84
C VAL A 45 18.11 5.37 6.55
N ILE A 46 19.07 5.69 7.39
CA ILE A 46 20.45 5.19 7.30
C ILE A 46 20.67 4.12 8.35
N SER A 47 21.30 3.02 7.99
CA SER A 47 21.63 1.97 8.93
C SER A 47 22.67 2.45 9.96
N PRO A 48 22.38 2.35 11.27
CA PRO A 48 23.36 2.70 12.32
C PRO A 48 24.40 1.59 12.56
N LEU A 49 24.18 0.38 12.03
CA LEU A 49 25.03 -0.79 12.28
C LEU A 49 25.07 -1.72 11.06
N ASP A 50 26.02 -2.67 11.11
CA ASP A 50 26.12 -3.76 10.14
C ASP A 50 25.10 -4.88 10.45
N VAL A 51 24.55 -5.53 9.41
CA VAL A 51 23.75 -6.75 9.56
C VAL A 51 24.36 -7.86 8.68
N PRO A 52 24.76 -8.98 9.28
CA PRO A 52 24.89 -9.22 10.71
C PRO A 52 26.00 -8.34 11.34
N PRO A 53 25.95 -8.08 12.67
CA PRO A 53 26.91 -7.19 13.33
C PRO A 53 28.29 -7.82 13.61
N PHE A 54 28.47 -9.09 13.29
CA PHE A 54 29.71 -9.86 13.38
C PHE A 54 29.67 -11.06 12.45
N ASP A 55 30.85 -11.59 12.12
CA ASP A 55 30.95 -12.86 11.36
C ASP A 55 30.29 -13.99 12.18
N ASN A 56 29.37 -14.73 11.57
CA ASN A 56 28.64 -15.81 12.22
C ASN A 56 28.49 -17.05 11.34
N SER A 57 28.18 -18.18 11.98
CA SER A 57 27.96 -19.43 11.26
C SER A 57 26.63 -19.45 10.51
N ALA A 58 26.69 -19.84 9.25
CA ALA A 58 25.49 -20.07 8.44
C ALA A 58 24.83 -21.42 8.73
N MET A 59 25.55 -22.37 9.37
CA MET A 59 25.14 -23.75 9.55
C MET A 59 25.48 -24.28 10.93
N ASP A 60 24.78 -25.32 11.35
CA ASP A 60 25.15 -26.13 12.49
C ASP A 60 26.28 -27.06 12.08
N GLY A 61 27.39 -27.04 12.81
CA GLY A 61 28.56 -27.80 12.41
C GLY A 61 29.77 -27.61 13.31
N TYR A 62 30.92 -27.51 12.67
CA TYR A 62 32.21 -27.40 13.36
C TYR A 62 33.04 -26.28 12.71
N ALA A 63 33.45 -25.35 13.51
CA ALA A 63 34.43 -24.31 13.14
C ALA A 63 35.83 -24.95 13.17
N LEU A 64 36.62 -24.67 12.15
CA LEU A 64 37.94 -25.27 11.97
C LEU A 64 38.95 -24.33 11.34
N ARG A 65 40.22 -24.68 11.48
CA ARG A 65 41.33 -24.10 10.71
C ARG A 65 41.70 -25.03 9.58
N LEU A 66 41.91 -24.53 8.40
CA LEU A 66 42.29 -25.31 7.24
C LEU A 66 43.67 -26.00 7.44
N SER A 67 44.56 -25.35 8.20
CA SER A 67 45.87 -25.90 8.55
C SER A 67 45.81 -27.18 9.39
N ASP A 68 44.69 -27.43 10.08
CA ASP A 68 44.49 -28.56 10.95
C ASP A 68 43.94 -29.81 10.19
N LEU A 69 43.56 -29.61 8.91
CA LEU A 69 42.98 -30.66 8.09
C LEU A 69 44.08 -31.60 7.54
N SER A 70 43.85 -32.88 7.69
CA SER A 70 44.57 -33.95 6.98
C SER A 70 43.62 -35.14 6.78
N ALA A 71 43.89 -35.97 5.76
CA ALA A 71 43.04 -37.12 5.47
C ALA A 71 42.87 -38.01 6.69
N ASP A 72 41.63 -38.41 6.97
CA ASP A 72 41.22 -39.34 8.04
C ASP A 72 41.62 -38.95 9.49
N ARG A 73 42.07 -37.70 9.68
CA ARG A 73 42.41 -37.21 11.02
C ARG A 73 41.17 -37.05 11.88
N VAL A 74 41.18 -37.65 13.06
CA VAL A 74 40.17 -37.37 14.10
C VAL A 74 40.52 -36.07 14.79
N LEU A 75 39.56 -35.11 14.76
CA LEU A 75 39.70 -33.77 15.35
C LEU A 75 38.87 -33.69 16.64
N PRO A 76 39.51 -33.58 17.81
CA PRO A 76 38.82 -33.39 19.07
C PRO A 76 37.97 -32.12 19.09
N VAL A 77 36.83 -32.16 19.77
CA VAL A 77 35.97 -31.00 19.98
C VAL A 77 36.43 -30.25 21.24
N ALA A 78 37.08 -29.11 21.07
CA ALA A 78 37.64 -28.31 22.16
C ALA A 78 36.61 -27.45 22.90
N GLY A 79 35.43 -27.22 22.29
CA GLY A 79 34.40 -26.43 22.94
C GLY A 79 33.18 -26.25 22.04
N LYS A 80 32.27 -25.34 22.48
CA LYS A 80 31.02 -25.04 21.80
C LYS A 80 30.79 -23.54 21.70
N ALA A 81 30.23 -23.10 20.57
CA ALA A 81 29.78 -21.73 20.31
C ALA A 81 28.29 -21.74 19.96
N PHE A 82 27.52 -20.89 20.61
CA PHE A 82 26.08 -20.72 20.37
C PHE A 82 25.76 -19.26 20.04
N ALA A 83 24.62 -19.04 19.41
CA ALA A 83 24.05 -17.69 19.28
C ALA A 83 23.87 -17.10 20.69
N GLY A 84 24.41 -15.89 20.93
CA GLY A 84 24.42 -15.24 22.24
C GLY A 84 25.45 -15.79 23.27
N ALA A 85 26.16 -16.86 22.95
CA ALA A 85 27.22 -17.44 23.81
C ALA A 85 28.45 -17.79 22.95
N PRO A 86 29.32 -16.81 22.66
CA PRO A 86 30.53 -17.03 21.88
C PRO A 86 31.51 -17.97 22.60
N PHE A 87 32.32 -18.68 21.81
CA PHE A 87 33.41 -19.46 22.37
C PHE A 87 34.56 -18.55 22.86
N ASN A 88 34.89 -18.62 24.13
CA ASN A 88 35.94 -17.83 24.78
C ASN A 88 37.06 -18.69 25.39
N GLY A 89 37.09 -20.00 25.12
CA GLY A 89 38.10 -20.92 25.64
C GLY A 89 39.38 -20.94 24.83
N GLU A 90 40.35 -21.73 25.31
CA GLU A 90 41.51 -22.06 24.50
C GLU A 90 41.11 -22.99 23.34
N TRP A 91 41.60 -22.68 22.13
CA TRP A 91 41.40 -23.51 20.93
C TRP A 91 42.72 -24.21 20.52
N PRO A 92 42.98 -25.43 21.01
CA PRO A 92 44.19 -26.15 20.65
C PRO A 92 44.32 -26.43 19.15
N ALA A 93 45.56 -26.43 18.66
CA ALA A 93 45.82 -26.83 17.26
C ALA A 93 45.36 -28.27 17.06
N GLY A 94 44.82 -28.56 15.88
CA GLY A 94 44.31 -29.89 15.54
C GLY A 94 42.98 -30.26 16.21
N SER A 95 42.21 -29.27 16.66
CA SER A 95 40.87 -29.47 17.22
C SER A 95 39.84 -28.53 16.52
N VAL A 96 38.56 -28.82 16.76
CA VAL A 96 37.42 -28.08 16.22
C VAL A 96 36.54 -27.53 17.34
N ILE A 97 35.74 -26.48 17.02
CA ILE A 97 34.72 -25.98 17.92
C ILE A 97 33.37 -26.38 17.37
N ARG A 98 32.53 -27.03 18.15
CA ARG A 98 31.14 -27.25 17.81
C ARG A 98 30.43 -25.91 17.73
N ILE A 99 29.85 -25.54 16.56
CA ILE A 99 29.23 -24.23 16.33
C ILE A 99 27.82 -24.42 15.82
N MET A 100 26.92 -23.54 16.28
CA MET A 100 25.53 -23.51 15.85
C MET A 100 25.28 -22.30 14.97
N THR A 101 24.27 -22.39 14.12
CA THR A 101 23.83 -21.30 13.23
C THR A 101 23.63 -20.02 14.01
N GLY A 102 24.15 -18.90 13.50
CA GLY A 102 24.09 -17.59 14.15
C GLY A 102 25.12 -17.36 15.27
N ALA A 103 25.89 -18.38 15.65
CA ALA A 103 26.95 -18.21 16.64
C ALA A 103 28.11 -17.39 16.04
N PRO A 104 28.76 -16.48 16.84
CA PRO A 104 29.95 -15.76 16.42
C PRO A 104 31.07 -16.74 16.03
N ILE A 105 31.75 -16.42 14.94
CA ILE A 105 32.90 -17.20 14.46
C ILE A 105 34.07 -17.03 15.43
N PRO A 106 34.64 -18.15 15.97
CA PRO A 106 35.80 -18.06 16.83
C PRO A 106 37.03 -17.47 16.11
N ALA A 107 37.85 -16.72 16.84
CA ALA A 107 39.07 -16.13 16.30
C ALA A 107 40.02 -17.21 15.71
N GLY A 108 40.50 -16.99 14.49
CA GLY A 108 41.36 -17.94 13.77
C GLY A 108 40.62 -19.05 13.03
N CYS A 109 39.29 -19.01 12.97
CA CYS A 109 38.49 -19.93 12.17
C CYS A 109 38.57 -19.58 10.69
N ASP A 110 38.87 -20.59 9.86
CA ASP A 110 38.92 -20.40 8.39
C ASP A 110 37.61 -20.82 7.71
N ALA A 111 36.87 -21.77 8.31
CA ALA A 111 35.64 -22.29 7.72
C ALA A 111 34.77 -23.00 8.77
N VAL A 112 33.49 -23.17 8.44
CA VAL A 112 32.54 -24.00 9.15
C VAL A 112 32.13 -25.16 8.25
N VAL A 113 32.29 -26.39 8.73
CA VAL A 113 31.78 -27.59 8.06
C VAL A 113 30.46 -28.02 8.69
N MET A 114 29.47 -28.36 7.86
CA MET A 114 28.19 -28.84 8.35
C MET A 114 28.32 -30.15 9.08
N GLN A 115 27.53 -30.42 10.11
CA GLN A 115 27.57 -31.67 10.86
C GLN A 115 27.29 -32.89 9.95
N GLU A 116 26.49 -32.77 8.92
CA GLU A 116 26.16 -33.80 7.94
C GLU A 116 27.35 -34.18 7.07
N GLN A 117 28.41 -33.39 7.07
CA GLN A 117 29.67 -33.64 6.37
C GLN A 117 30.78 -34.16 7.33
N THR A 118 30.38 -34.66 8.49
CA THR A 118 31.27 -35.18 9.50
C THR A 118 30.81 -36.54 10.03
N GLU A 119 31.76 -37.36 10.44
CA GLU A 119 31.52 -38.64 11.15
C GLU A 119 32.06 -38.56 12.58
N SER A 120 31.25 -38.93 13.57
CA SER A 120 31.71 -39.12 14.94
C SER A 120 32.58 -40.33 15.05
N ARG A 121 33.76 -40.19 15.66
CA ARG A 121 34.69 -41.29 16.02
C ARG A 121 35.16 -41.13 17.46
N ASP A 122 35.73 -42.19 18.03
CA ASP A 122 36.31 -42.10 19.36
C ASP A 122 37.36 -40.97 19.40
N GLY A 123 37.15 -40.02 20.32
CA GLY A 123 38.02 -38.83 20.52
C GLY A 123 37.69 -37.59 19.69
N GLY A 124 36.66 -37.63 18.82
CA GLY A 124 36.30 -36.40 18.06
C GLY A 124 35.46 -36.66 16.82
N ILE A 125 35.71 -35.87 15.76
CA ILE A 125 35.03 -35.98 14.46
C ILE A 125 36.05 -36.15 13.34
N VAL A 126 35.60 -36.77 12.23
CA VAL A 126 36.32 -36.78 10.94
C VAL A 126 35.48 -36.05 9.91
N ILE A 127 36.13 -35.22 9.10
CA ILE A 127 35.49 -34.48 8.03
C ILE A 127 35.47 -35.34 6.77
N THR A 128 34.29 -35.52 6.18
CA THR A 128 34.05 -36.42 5.05
C THR A 128 33.92 -35.74 3.71
N ALA A 129 33.98 -34.40 3.70
CA ALA A 129 33.83 -33.59 2.49
C ALA A 129 34.97 -32.56 2.35
N PRO A 130 35.28 -32.09 1.11
CA PRO A 130 36.22 -31.01 0.89
C PRO A 130 35.74 -29.71 1.55
N VAL A 131 36.67 -28.97 2.16
CA VAL A 131 36.39 -27.71 2.85
C VAL A 131 37.15 -26.58 2.16
N ARG A 132 36.52 -25.41 2.00
CA ARG A 132 37.09 -24.19 1.43
C ARG A 132 37.13 -23.06 2.43
N ALA A 133 38.09 -22.16 2.27
CA ALA A 133 38.16 -20.94 3.11
C ALA A 133 36.87 -20.12 3.00
N GLY A 134 36.38 -19.63 4.12
CA GLY A 134 35.16 -18.86 4.22
C GLY A 134 33.85 -19.66 4.10
N GLN A 135 33.94 -21.01 3.93
CA GLN A 135 32.74 -21.85 3.79
C GLN A 135 31.82 -21.70 4.99
N ASN A 136 30.53 -21.51 4.74
CA ASN A 136 29.44 -21.36 5.73
C ASN A 136 29.71 -20.28 6.80
N ILE A 137 30.44 -19.24 6.47
CA ILE A 137 30.63 -18.06 7.29
C ILE A 137 29.89 -16.89 6.66
N ARG A 138 28.87 -16.35 7.34
CA ARG A 138 28.25 -15.06 7.00
C ARG A 138 29.14 -13.95 7.53
N ARG A 139 29.47 -13.02 6.64
CA ARG A 139 30.36 -11.89 7.01
C ARG A 139 29.60 -10.74 7.64
N ILE A 140 30.28 -10.01 8.52
CA ILE A 140 29.79 -8.74 9.04
C ILE A 140 29.36 -7.82 7.89
N GLY A 141 28.14 -7.25 7.99
CA GLY A 141 27.59 -6.34 6.99
C GLY A 141 27.25 -7.00 5.64
N GLU A 142 27.15 -8.33 5.57
CA GLU A 142 26.84 -9.06 4.32
C GLU A 142 25.46 -8.67 3.75
N ASP A 143 24.48 -8.42 4.61
CA ASP A 143 23.14 -7.96 4.21
C ASP A 143 23.05 -6.44 4.16
N ILE A 144 23.41 -5.77 5.27
CA ILE A 144 23.36 -4.31 5.38
C ILE A 144 24.66 -3.80 6.03
N GLN A 145 25.25 -2.78 5.42
CA GLN A 145 26.43 -2.11 5.97
C GLN A 145 26.03 -0.85 6.75
N ALA A 146 26.70 -0.61 7.85
CA ALA A 146 26.57 0.63 8.62
C ALA A 146 26.82 1.86 7.71
N GLY A 147 26.00 2.90 7.87
CA GLY A 147 26.06 4.11 7.03
C GLY A 147 25.38 4.00 5.66
N LYS A 148 24.88 2.83 5.27
CA LYS A 148 24.11 2.69 4.02
C LYS A 148 22.66 3.10 4.24
N GLN A 149 22.07 3.68 3.21
CA GLN A 149 20.66 4.01 3.17
C GLN A 149 19.86 2.72 2.93
N VAL A 150 18.86 2.47 3.81
CA VAL A 150 18.00 1.29 3.77
C VAL A 150 16.58 1.59 3.30
N LEU A 151 16.11 2.81 3.51
CA LEU A 151 14.84 3.29 2.97
C LEU A 151 14.98 4.72 2.46
N ASP A 152 14.28 5.04 1.37
CA ASP A 152 14.14 6.41 0.88
C ASP A 152 13.14 7.23 1.73
N ALA A 153 13.13 8.54 1.54
CA ALA A 153 12.01 9.38 1.93
C ALA A 153 10.79 9.02 1.05
N GLY A 154 9.59 9.15 1.59
CA GLY A 154 8.37 8.85 0.86
C GLY A 154 7.98 7.36 0.81
N VAL A 155 8.63 6.52 1.57
CA VAL A 155 8.28 5.09 1.70
C VAL A 155 7.17 4.93 2.75
N ARG A 156 6.07 4.26 2.38
CA ARG A 156 5.03 3.87 3.32
C ARG A 156 5.47 2.66 4.12
N LEU A 157 5.52 2.80 5.44
CA LEU A 157 6.00 1.78 6.37
C LEU A 157 4.93 0.69 6.58
N GLY A 158 5.28 -0.54 6.28
CA GLY A 158 4.43 -1.71 6.41
C GLY A 158 5.16 -2.89 7.05
N ALA A 159 4.60 -4.08 6.84
CA ALA A 159 5.14 -5.33 7.40
C ALA A 159 6.49 -5.76 6.78
N ALA A 160 6.94 -5.14 5.70
CA ALA A 160 8.28 -5.37 5.14
C ALA A 160 9.30 -4.38 5.72
N GLU A 161 8.93 -3.10 5.83
CA GLU A 161 9.84 -2.02 6.22
C GLU A 161 10.08 -1.97 7.74
N LEU A 162 9.03 -2.15 8.54
CA LEU A 162 9.15 -2.05 10.01
C LEU A 162 10.07 -3.12 10.63
N PRO A 163 10.00 -4.42 10.25
CA PRO A 163 10.96 -5.43 10.74
C PRO A 163 12.39 -5.14 10.30
N LEU A 164 12.59 -4.60 9.07
CA LEU A 164 13.90 -4.14 8.63
C LEU A 164 14.46 -3.08 9.58
N LEU A 165 13.69 -2.04 9.92
CA LEU A 165 14.13 -1.01 10.87
C LEU A 165 14.35 -1.56 12.27
N ALA A 166 13.52 -2.51 12.71
CA ALA A 166 13.69 -3.19 14.01
C ALA A 166 14.99 -3.99 14.06
N SER A 167 15.38 -4.68 12.97
CA SER A 167 16.66 -5.42 12.91
C SER A 167 17.90 -4.53 13.02
N LEU A 168 17.72 -3.23 12.72
CA LEU A 168 18.75 -2.19 12.86
C LEU A 168 18.76 -1.51 14.24
N GLY A 169 17.89 -1.96 15.15
CA GLY A 169 17.78 -1.37 16.49
C GLY A 169 17.17 0.04 16.50
N ILE A 170 16.49 0.44 15.44
CA ILE A 170 15.87 1.76 15.31
C ILE A 170 14.57 1.77 16.13
N ALA A 171 14.56 2.53 17.24
CA ALA A 171 13.41 2.63 18.13
C ALA A 171 12.37 3.67 17.66
N GLU A 172 12.81 4.70 16.96
CA GLU A 172 11.98 5.79 16.46
C GLU A 172 12.31 6.12 15.00
N VAL A 173 11.32 6.54 14.24
CA VAL A 173 11.48 6.92 12.85
C VAL A 173 10.81 8.27 12.55
N SER A 174 11.48 9.10 11.72
CA SER A 174 10.94 10.37 11.27
C SER A 174 9.94 10.13 10.14
N VAL A 175 8.70 10.55 10.36
CA VAL A 175 7.58 10.38 9.41
C VAL A 175 6.87 11.69 9.16
N LEU A 176 6.20 11.79 8.01
CA LEU A 176 5.28 12.89 7.76
C LEU A 176 4.04 12.76 8.66
N ARG A 177 3.45 13.90 9.08
CA ARG A 177 2.21 13.84 9.87
C ARG A 177 1.08 13.21 9.08
N LYS A 178 0.01 12.82 9.74
CA LYS A 178 -1.20 12.37 9.04
C LYS A 178 -1.86 13.54 8.33
N LEU A 179 -2.42 13.28 7.14
CA LEU A 179 -3.32 14.23 6.48
C LEU A 179 -4.62 14.34 7.27
N ARG A 180 -5.09 15.56 7.48
CA ARG A 180 -6.42 15.86 8.02
C ARG A 180 -7.38 16.00 6.85
N VAL A 181 -8.42 15.20 6.82
CA VAL A 181 -9.41 15.17 5.74
C VAL A 181 -10.79 15.41 6.32
N ALA A 182 -11.40 16.53 5.99
CA ALA A 182 -12.77 16.80 6.33
C ALA A 182 -13.70 16.18 5.29
N ILE A 183 -14.79 15.57 5.77
CA ILE A 183 -15.80 14.95 4.91
C ILE A 183 -17.20 15.31 5.37
N PHE A 184 -18.08 15.55 4.40
CA PHE A 184 -19.50 15.70 4.61
C PHE A 184 -20.30 15.25 3.39
N SER A 185 -21.59 14.95 3.60
CA SER A 185 -22.53 14.68 2.52
C SER A 185 -23.53 15.84 2.40
N THR A 186 -24.06 16.04 1.18
CA THR A 186 -25.17 16.98 0.94
C THR A 186 -26.32 16.23 0.29
N GLY A 187 -27.53 16.58 0.69
CA GLY A 187 -28.79 16.02 0.18
C GLY A 187 -29.84 15.90 1.27
N ASP A 188 -31.00 16.50 1.05
CA ASP A 188 -32.14 16.45 1.99
C ASP A 188 -32.74 15.04 2.10
N GLU A 189 -32.45 14.17 1.13
CA GLU A 189 -32.85 12.74 1.13
C GLU A 189 -32.01 11.91 2.09
N LEU A 190 -30.86 12.40 2.58
CA LEU A 190 -29.90 11.61 3.33
C LEU A 190 -30.23 11.54 4.82
N GLN A 191 -30.22 10.32 5.36
CA GLN A 191 -30.40 10.06 6.77
C GLN A 191 -29.17 9.32 7.37
N ALA A 192 -28.88 9.62 8.61
CA ALA A 192 -27.80 8.95 9.34
C ALA A 192 -28.13 7.47 9.57
N VAL A 193 -27.09 6.62 9.48
CA VAL A 193 -27.22 5.18 9.76
C VAL A 193 -27.73 4.95 11.18
N GLY A 194 -28.73 4.07 11.32
CA GLY A 194 -29.34 3.75 12.61
C GLY A 194 -30.55 4.60 12.97
N GLN A 195 -30.88 5.64 12.21
CA GLN A 195 -32.11 6.43 12.38
C GLN A 195 -33.22 5.90 11.46
N PRO A 196 -34.52 5.98 11.86
CA PRO A 196 -35.63 5.61 10.99
C PRO A 196 -35.64 6.46 9.71
N LEU A 197 -35.99 5.84 8.59
CA LEU A 197 -36.17 6.55 7.30
C LEU A 197 -37.61 7.12 7.24
N ALA A 198 -37.73 8.39 6.88
CA ALA A 198 -38.97 8.96 6.40
C ALA A 198 -39.18 8.62 4.91
N GLU A 199 -40.39 8.91 4.39
CA GLU A 199 -40.69 8.70 2.98
C GLU A 199 -39.74 9.53 2.09
N GLY A 200 -39.13 8.90 1.10
CA GLY A 200 -38.17 9.54 0.20
C GLY A 200 -36.73 9.60 0.73
N GLN A 201 -36.46 9.20 1.97
CA GLN A 201 -35.12 9.18 2.53
C GLN A 201 -34.34 7.90 2.26
N ILE A 202 -33.02 8.03 2.19
CA ILE A 202 -32.06 6.92 2.06
C ILE A 202 -30.94 7.10 3.10
N TYR A 203 -30.26 6.02 3.45
CA TYR A 203 -29.08 6.12 4.33
C TYR A 203 -27.85 6.69 3.60
N ASP A 204 -27.12 7.54 4.29
CA ASP A 204 -25.84 8.09 3.81
C ASP A 204 -24.72 7.04 3.83
N THR A 205 -24.65 6.26 2.75
CA THR A 205 -23.62 5.24 2.57
C THR A 205 -22.32 5.78 2.01
N ASN A 206 -22.36 6.88 1.26
CA ASN A 206 -21.19 7.46 0.61
C ASN A 206 -20.17 7.97 1.64
N ARG A 207 -20.62 8.84 2.55
CA ARG A 207 -19.76 9.39 3.60
C ARG A 207 -19.17 8.28 4.47
N PHE A 208 -20.00 7.29 4.85
CA PHE A 208 -19.55 6.13 5.61
C PHE A 208 -18.42 5.37 4.87
N THR A 209 -18.62 5.07 3.58
CA THR A 209 -17.64 4.36 2.74
C THR A 209 -16.34 5.16 2.61
N VAL A 210 -16.44 6.45 2.30
CA VAL A 210 -15.26 7.32 2.12
C VAL A 210 -14.52 7.49 3.45
N ALA A 211 -15.22 7.64 4.58
CA ALA A 211 -14.60 7.70 5.89
C ALA A 211 -13.82 6.42 6.25
N LEU A 212 -14.35 5.25 5.90
CA LEU A 212 -13.62 3.97 6.07
C LEU A 212 -12.37 3.94 5.20
N MET A 213 -12.46 4.32 3.93
CA MET A 213 -11.31 4.36 3.01
C MET A 213 -10.23 5.32 3.51
N LEU A 214 -10.61 6.51 3.99
CA LEU A 214 -9.69 7.50 4.55
C LEU A 214 -8.95 6.97 5.79
N ARG A 215 -9.65 6.28 6.70
CA ARG A 215 -9.04 5.64 7.88
C ARG A 215 -8.05 4.54 7.48
N LYS A 216 -8.40 3.70 6.50
CA LYS A 216 -7.49 2.67 5.95
C LYS A 216 -6.25 3.29 5.29
N LEU A 217 -6.37 4.48 4.70
CA LEU A 217 -5.24 5.24 4.17
C LEU A 217 -4.39 5.91 5.26
N GLY A 218 -4.84 5.88 6.52
CA GLY A 218 -4.11 6.47 7.65
C GLY A 218 -4.37 7.96 7.84
N CYS A 219 -5.42 8.52 7.22
CA CYS A 219 -5.81 9.91 7.40
C CYS A 219 -6.49 10.15 8.76
N GLU A 220 -6.38 11.36 9.27
CA GLU A 220 -7.20 11.89 10.35
C GLU A 220 -8.50 12.42 9.73
N VAL A 221 -9.63 11.80 10.07
CA VAL A 221 -10.92 12.11 9.47
C VAL A 221 -11.73 13.05 10.35
N ILE A 222 -12.10 14.20 9.81
CA ILE A 222 -12.99 15.20 10.41
C ILE A 222 -14.37 15.02 9.74
N ASP A 223 -15.27 14.33 10.42
CA ASP A 223 -16.60 14.02 9.88
C ASP A 223 -17.62 15.10 10.30
N LEU A 224 -18.06 15.91 9.34
CA LEU A 224 -19.03 17.00 9.55
C LEU A 224 -20.49 16.58 9.35
N GLY A 225 -20.74 15.29 9.05
CA GLY A 225 -22.09 14.74 8.92
C GLY A 225 -22.78 15.06 7.61
N VAL A 226 -24.12 15.06 7.65
CA VAL A 226 -24.97 15.42 6.52
C VAL A 226 -25.31 16.91 6.64
N ILE A 227 -25.06 17.68 5.60
CA ILE A 227 -25.38 19.11 5.53
C ILE A 227 -26.59 19.27 4.62
N ALA A 228 -27.62 19.94 5.12
CA ALA A 228 -28.81 20.22 4.32
C ALA A 228 -28.48 21.10 3.10
N ASP A 229 -29.27 20.97 2.04
CA ASP A 229 -29.11 21.74 0.79
C ASP A 229 -29.51 23.23 0.97
N ASP A 230 -28.91 23.86 1.98
CA ASP A 230 -29.06 25.28 2.32
C ASP A 230 -27.75 26.03 2.06
N PRO A 231 -27.73 27.09 1.24
CA PRO A 231 -26.52 27.82 0.87
C PRO A 231 -25.72 28.35 2.06
N ALA A 232 -26.38 28.82 3.13
CA ALA A 232 -25.70 29.34 4.31
C ALA A 232 -25.01 28.23 5.12
N LYS A 233 -25.70 27.10 5.30
CA LYS A 233 -25.15 25.93 5.99
C LYS A 233 -23.99 25.31 5.22
N LEU A 234 -24.12 25.18 3.89
CA LEU A 234 -23.05 24.68 3.03
C LEU A 234 -21.83 25.60 3.08
N ARG A 235 -22.00 26.92 2.97
CA ARG A 235 -20.90 27.90 3.10
C ARG A 235 -20.19 27.78 4.46
N GLN A 236 -20.96 27.62 5.53
CA GLN A 236 -20.40 27.43 6.87
C GLN A 236 -19.60 26.12 6.95
N ALA A 237 -20.14 25.02 6.46
CA ALA A 237 -19.48 23.70 6.46
C ALA A 237 -18.17 23.75 5.65
N PHE A 238 -18.17 24.35 4.45
CA PHE A 238 -16.96 24.52 3.65
C PHE A 238 -15.91 25.37 4.37
N SER A 239 -16.31 26.50 4.97
CA SER A 239 -15.41 27.40 5.70
C SER A 239 -14.83 26.74 6.94
N GLU A 240 -15.61 25.91 7.64
CA GLU A 240 -15.14 25.15 8.79
C GLU A 240 -14.18 24.05 8.37
N ALA A 241 -14.53 23.26 7.35
CA ALA A 241 -13.69 22.22 6.78
C ALA A 241 -12.33 22.77 6.29
N ASP A 242 -12.34 23.88 5.53
CA ASP A 242 -11.14 24.50 4.96
C ASP A 242 -10.14 24.99 6.02
N ARG A 243 -10.64 25.40 7.20
CA ARG A 243 -9.76 25.84 8.31
C ARG A 243 -9.09 24.70 9.06
N GLN A 244 -9.69 23.50 9.03
CA GLN A 244 -9.27 22.38 9.89
C GLN A 244 -8.54 21.30 9.13
N ALA A 245 -8.73 21.21 7.82
CA ALA A 245 -8.27 20.09 7.01
C ALA A 245 -7.26 20.49 5.91
N ASP A 246 -6.49 19.52 5.47
CA ASP A 246 -5.63 19.62 4.30
C ASP A 246 -6.40 19.32 3.00
N VAL A 247 -7.45 18.49 3.14
CA VAL A 247 -8.34 18.07 2.04
C VAL A 247 -9.78 18.11 2.54
N VAL A 248 -10.68 18.66 1.75
CA VAL A 248 -12.12 18.64 1.96
C VAL A 248 -12.76 17.74 0.90
N ILE A 249 -13.58 16.79 1.33
CA ILE A 249 -14.32 15.90 0.44
C ILE A 249 -15.81 16.08 0.68
N SER A 250 -16.56 16.38 -0.38
CA SER A 250 -18.03 16.31 -0.35
C SER A 250 -18.54 15.13 -1.16
N THR A 251 -19.62 14.52 -0.70
CA THR A 251 -20.37 13.53 -1.48
C THR A 251 -21.76 14.08 -1.79
N GLY A 252 -22.16 14.06 -3.06
CA GLY A 252 -23.32 14.80 -3.56
C GLY A 252 -22.97 16.24 -3.95
N GLY A 253 -23.96 17.00 -4.46
CA GLY A 253 -23.82 18.41 -4.80
C GLY A 253 -22.93 18.74 -6.01
N VAL A 254 -22.40 17.75 -6.73
CA VAL A 254 -21.54 17.96 -7.92
C VAL A 254 -22.20 17.53 -9.23
N SER A 255 -23.52 17.31 -9.23
CA SER A 255 -24.28 16.94 -10.43
C SER A 255 -24.49 18.18 -11.30
N VAL A 256 -24.38 18.01 -12.63
CA VAL A 256 -24.45 19.08 -13.63
C VAL A 256 -25.87 19.66 -13.83
N GLY A 257 -26.89 19.26 -13.05
CA GLY A 257 -28.29 19.61 -13.30
C GLY A 257 -29.03 20.38 -12.21
N GLU A 258 -28.65 20.27 -10.95
CA GLU A 258 -29.44 20.81 -9.83
C GLU A 258 -28.67 21.74 -8.88
N ALA A 259 -27.39 21.97 -9.10
CA ALA A 259 -26.50 22.63 -8.15
C ALA A 259 -25.86 23.90 -8.72
N ASP A 260 -26.59 24.74 -9.43
CA ASP A 260 -26.06 26.02 -9.91
C ASP A 260 -25.52 26.85 -8.72
N PHE A 261 -26.17 26.83 -7.56
CA PHE A 261 -25.71 27.55 -6.38
C PHE A 261 -24.47 26.96 -5.73
N THR A 262 -24.35 25.60 -5.67
CA THR A 262 -23.16 24.92 -5.12
C THR A 262 -21.94 25.20 -6.00
N LYS A 263 -22.12 25.16 -7.31
CA LYS A 263 -21.08 25.49 -8.25
C LYS A 263 -20.63 26.96 -8.11
N ALA A 264 -21.55 27.87 -8.13
CA ALA A 264 -21.27 29.32 -7.96
C ALA A 264 -20.58 29.59 -6.61
N MET A 265 -21.04 28.97 -5.54
CA MET A 265 -20.44 29.10 -4.22
C MET A 265 -19.02 28.53 -4.17
N LEU A 266 -18.77 27.37 -4.78
CA LEU A 266 -17.42 26.78 -4.83
C LEU A 266 -16.46 27.61 -5.68
N GLU A 267 -16.93 28.20 -6.78
CA GLU A 267 -16.16 29.14 -7.59
C GLU A 267 -15.86 30.47 -6.83
N GLU A 268 -16.72 30.86 -5.91
CA GLU A 268 -16.50 32.02 -5.02
C GLU A 268 -15.50 31.68 -3.88
N LEU A 269 -15.58 30.45 -3.31
CA LEU A 269 -14.74 30.04 -2.19
C LEU A 269 -13.33 29.61 -2.61
N GLY A 270 -13.11 29.31 -3.89
CA GLY A 270 -11.83 28.86 -4.37
C GLY A 270 -11.73 28.67 -5.89
N ALA A 271 -10.58 28.21 -6.34
CA ALA A 271 -10.33 27.87 -7.74
C ALA A 271 -10.77 26.42 -8.03
N ILE A 272 -12.06 26.19 -8.16
CA ILE A 272 -12.64 24.85 -8.36
C ILE A 272 -13.03 24.64 -9.81
N THR A 273 -12.67 23.49 -10.36
CA THR A 273 -13.03 23.07 -11.71
C THR A 273 -13.91 21.82 -11.66
N PHE A 274 -15.02 21.87 -12.38
CA PHE A 274 -15.93 20.73 -12.52
C PHE A 274 -15.58 19.95 -13.77
N TRP A 275 -15.24 18.68 -13.60
CA TRP A 275 -14.83 17.79 -14.69
C TRP A 275 -15.94 16.81 -15.06
N LYS A 276 -16.03 16.52 -16.35
CA LYS A 276 -16.81 15.42 -16.88
C LYS A 276 -15.84 14.32 -17.31
N LEU A 277 -15.70 13.30 -16.50
CA LEU A 277 -14.74 12.22 -16.73
C LEU A 277 -15.25 11.23 -17.79
N ALA A 278 -14.37 10.76 -18.67
CA ALA A 278 -14.64 9.71 -19.62
C ALA A 278 -14.60 8.30 -18.99
N ILE A 279 -15.13 8.15 -17.78
CA ILE A 279 -15.21 6.88 -17.04
C ILE A 279 -16.67 6.46 -16.80
N LYS A 280 -16.87 5.19 -16.49
CA LYS A 280 -18.14 4.61 -16.06
C LYS A 280 -17.88 3.54 -14.99
N PRO A 281 -18.55 3.67 -13.81
CA PRO A 281 -19.33 4.83 -13.35
C PRO A 281 -18.40 5.97 -12.89
N GLY A 282 -18.97 7.17 -12.61
CA GLY A 282 -18.22 8.29 -12.02
C GLY A 282 -17.95 9.48 -12.95
N LYS A 283 -18.93 9.84 -13.82
CA LYS A 283 -18.79 10.96 -14.77
C LYS A 283 -18.50 12.30 -14.14
N PRO A 284 -19.26 12.82 -13.12
CA PRO A 284 -18.99 14.12 -12.52
C PRO A 284 -17.89 14.00 -11.44
N PHE A 285 -17.00 14.99 -11.43
CA PHE A 285 -16.00 15.16 -10.38
C PHE A 285 -15.63 16.64 -10.29
N ALA A 286 -15.53 17.17 -9.08
CA ALA A 286 -15.04 18.51 -8.85
C ALA A 286 -13.71 18.47 -8.13
N PHE A 287 -12.76 19.30 -8.57
CA PHE A 287 -11.43 19.38 -7.99
C PHE A 287 -10.90 20.82 -8.02
N GLY A 288 -10.19 21.20 -6.98
CA GLY A 288 -9.51 22.49 -6.95
C GLY A 288 -8.96 22.86 -5.59
N ARG A 289 -8.65 24.12 -5.44
CA ARG A 289 -8.08 24.72 -4.24
C ARG A 289 -9.09 25.64 -3.57
N LEU A 290 -9.40 25.39 -2.30
CA LEU A 290 -10.00 26.38 -1.40
C LEU A 290 -8.90 27.29 -0.86
N ALA A 291 -9.20 28.14 0.11
CA ALA A 291 -8.22 29.07 0.67
C ALA A 291 -7.01 28.33 1.29
N ASN A 292 -7.26 27.28 2.06
CA ASN A 292 -6.23 26.56 2.83
C ASN A 292 -6.09 25.07 2.44
N SER A 293 -7.13 24.47 1.87
CA SER A 293 -7.21 23.04 1.61
C SER A 293 -7.46 22.70 0.14
N TRP A 294 -7.23 21.45 -0.25
CA TRP A 294 -7.68 20.89 -1.51
C TRP A 294 -9.12 20.43 -1.41
N PHE A 295 -9.87 20.55 -2.47
CA PHE A 295 -11.25 20.12 -2.54
C PHE A 295 -11.44 19.00 -3.56
N CYS A 296 -12.23 17.99 -3.18
CA CYS A 296 -12.69 16.89 -4.03
C CYS A 296 -14.19 16.70 -3.85
N GLY A 297 -14.97 16.94 -4.91
CA GLY A 297 -16.40 16.67 -4.93
C GLY A 297 -16.70 15.36 -5.63
N LEU A 298 -17.29 14.40 -4.91
CA LEU A 298 -17.62 13.08 -5.38
C LEU A 298 -19.07 12.96 -5.87
N PRO A 299 -19.34 12.05 -6.83
CA PRO A 299 -20.71 11.79 -7.29
C PRO A 299 -21.64 11.31 -6.16
N GLY A 300 -22.95 11.61 -6.26
CA GLY A 300 -23.96 11.12 -5.32
C GLY A 300 -24.22 9.60 -5.40
N ASN A 301 -24.08 8.97 -6.58
CA ASN A 301 -24.25 7.53 -6.71
C ASN A 301 -23.12 6.75 -6.00
N PRO A 302 -23.42 5.76 -5.15
CA PRO A 302 -22.43 5.14 -4.24
C PRO A 302 -21.29 4.42 -4.96
N VAL A 303 -21.59 3.67 -6.02
CA VAL A 303 -20.52 3.02 -6.81
C VAL A 303 -19.66 4.05 -7.52
N SER A 304 -20.26 5.14 -8.02
CA SER A 304 -19.53 6.23 -8.66
C SER A 304 -18.59 6.92 -7.67
N ALA A 305 -19.06 7.21 -6.45
CA ALA A 305 -18.26 7.82 -5.40
C ALA A 305 -17.05 6.93 -5.05
N ALA A 306 -17.27 5.63 -4.85
CA ALA A 306 -16.20 4.67 -4.53
C ALA A 306 -15.16 4.56 -5.66
N VAL A 307 -15.59 4.40 -6.91
CA VAL A 307 -14.68 4.34 -8.07
C VAL A 307 -13.91 5.64 -8.24
N THR A 308 -14.57 6.79 -8.13
CA THR A 308 -13.91 8.10 -8.26
C THR A 308 -12.92 8.33 -7.12
N PHE A 309 -13.27 7.95 -5.89
CA PHE A 309 -12.34 8.00 -4.77
C PHE A 309 -11.11 7.12 -5.04
N TYR A 310 -11.32 5.88 -5.45
CA TYR A 310 -10.24 4.92 -5.70
C TYR A 310 -9.29 5.38 -6.81
N GLN A 311 -9.85 5.94 -7.89
CA GLN A 311 -9.07 6.29 -9.08
C GLN A 311 -8.45 7.71 -9.02
N LEU A 312 -9.03 8.65 -8.25
CA LEU A 312 -8.58 10.04 -8.21
C LEU A 312 -8.15 10.49 -6.81
N VAL A 313 -8.99 10.25 -5.79
CA VAL A 313 -8.70 10.78 -4.45
C VAL A 313 -7.58 9.98 -3.77
N GLN A 314 -7.55 8.66 -3.93
CA GLN A 314 -6.48 7.83 -3.37
C GLN A 314 -5.08 8.28 -3.85
N PRO A 315 -4.80 8.44 -5.16
CA PRO A 315 -3.50 8.93 -5.63
C PRO A 315 -3.22 10.38 -5.21
N LEU A 316 -4.25 11.24 -5.11
CA LEU A 316 -4.12 12.59 -4.57
C LEU A 316 -3.61 12.55 -3.12
N LEU A 317 -4.26 11.76 -2.27
CA LEU A 317 -3.86 11.62 -0.87
C LEU A 317 -2.46 11.01 -0.72
N ALA A 318 -2.12 10.01 -1.54
CA ALA A 318 -0.80 9.42 -1.57
C ALA A 318 0.28 10.47 -1.92
N THR A 319 0.03 11.32 -2.91
CA THR A 319 0.93 12.42 -3.29
C THR A 319 1.07 13.45 -2.16
N LEU A 320 -0.03 13.88 -1.56
CA LEU A 320 0.01 14.83 -0.44
C LEU A 320 0.71 14.26 0.81
N THR A 321 0.60 12.97 1.07
CA THR A 321 1.37 12.29 2.14
C THR A 321 2.84 12.09 1.78
N GLY A 322 3.30 12.56 0.63
CA GLY A 322 4.68 12.40 0.18
C GLY A 322 5.06 10.98 -0.23
N GLN A 323 4.08 10.08 -0.43
CA GLN A 323 4.35 8.73 -0.88
C GLN A 323 4.89 8.76 -2.32
N THR A 324 6.05 8.12 -2.55
CA THR A 324 6.72 8.08 -3.85
C THR A 324 6.55 6.75 -4.59
N THR A 325 6.11 5.71 -3.89
CA THR A 325 6.00 4.35 -4.44
C THR A 325 4.56 3.83 -4.41
N ARG A 326 4.19 3.02 -5.41
CA ARG A 326 2.89 2.32 -5.49
C ARG A 326 1.67 3.25 -5.38
N ILE A 327 1.73 4.41 -6.00
CA ILE A 327 0.63 5.39 -5.98
C ILE A 327 -0.55 4.92 -6.83
N MET A 328 -0.28 4.22 -7.94
CA MET A 328 -1.30 3.73 -8.87
C MET A 328 -1.44 2.20 -8.78
N PRO A 329 -2.67 1.66 -8.93
CA PRO A 329 -2.88 0.22 -8.96
C PRO A 329 -2.23 -0.42 -10.19
N LEU A 330 -1.73 -1.65 -10.02
CA LEU A 330 -1.21 -2.44 -11.12
C LEU A 330 -2.35 -3.12 -11.86
N ARG A 331 -2.35 -3.01 -13.20
CA ARG A 331 -3.24 -3.79 -14.07
C ARG A 331 -2.64 -5.15 -14.38
N GLN A 332 -3.47 -6.16 -14.36
CA GLN A 332 -3.15 -7.53 -14.72
C GLN A 332 -4.11 -8.00 -15.83
N ARG A 333 -3.71 -9.03 -16.58
CA ARG A 333 -4.56 -9.63 -17.59
C ARG A 333 -5.32 -10.80 -17.01
N ALA A 334 -6.62 -10.87 -17.28
CA ALA A 334 -7.48 -12.00 -16.96
C ALA A 334 -8.34 -12.39 -18.15
N ARG A 335 -8.72 -13.66 -18.24
CA ARG A 335 -9.61 -14.17 -19.28
C ARG A 335 -11.06 -14.03 -18.81
N ALA A 336 -11.91 -13.38 -19.58
CA ALA A 336 -13.33 -13.27 -19.29
C ALA A 336 -14.01 -14.65 -19.44
N THR A 337 -14.74 -15.11 -18.42
CA THR A 337 -15.48 -16.39 -18.49
C THR A 337 -16.91 -16.24 -18.96
N GLN A 338 -17.39 -15.00 -19.09
CA GLN A 338 -18.72 -14.68 -19.57
C GLN A 338 -18.69 -13.42 -20.41
N ARG A 339 -19.77 -13.20 -21.17
CA ARG A 339 -19.93 -11.95 -21.93
C ARG A 339 -20.03 -10.75 -20.98
N LEU A 340 -19.25 -9.70 -21.26
CA LEU A 340 -19.28 -8.42 -20.54
C LEU A 340 -19.85 -7.35 -21.49
N LYS A 341 -20.96 -6.75 -21.10
CA LYS A 341 -21.58 -5.68 -21.89
C LYS A 341 -20.81 -4.38 -21.74
N LYS A 342 -20.43 -3.76 -22.85
CA LYS A 342 -19.65 -2.54 -22.90
C LYS A 342 -20.03 -1.66 -24.10
N ALA A 343 -20.44 -0.42 -23.85
CA ALA A 343 -20.60 0.58 -24.89
C ALA A 343 -19.33 1.42 -25.05
N PRO A 344 -18.82 1.65 -26.29
CA PRO A 344 -17.67 2.53 -26.49
C PRO A 344 -17.87 3.95 -25.99
N GLY A 345 -16.77 4.69 -25.80
CA GLY A 345 -16.74 6.12 -25.47
C GLY A 345 -16.26 6.45 -24.05
N ARG A 346 -16.26 5.50 -23.11
CA ARG A 346 -15.75 5.70 -21.74
C ARG A 346 -14.97 4.48 -21.26
N LEU A 347 -13.96 4.70 -20.45
CA LEU A 347 -13.28 3.65 -19.66
C LEU A 347 -14.28 3.09 -18.65
N ASP A 348 -14.52 1.77 -18.65
CA ASP A 348 -15.54 1.14 -17.79
C ASP A 348 -14.88 0.31 -16.68
N PHE A 349 -15.26 0.58 -15.43
CA PHE A 349 -14.85 -0.15 -14.25
C PHE A 349 -16.00 -1.03 -13.77
N GLN A 350 -16.03 -2.28 -14.20
CA GLN A 350 -17.01 -3.25 -13.75
C GLN A 350 -16.50 -4.03 -12.56
N ARG A 351 -17.38 -4.39 -11.62
CA ARG A 351 -17.00 -5.22 -10.46
C ARG A 351 -16.91 -6.65 -10.92
N GLY A 352 -15.76 -7.27 -10.64
CA GLY A 352 -15.41 -8.61 -11.06
C GLY A 352 -15.06 -9.54 -9.92
N ILE A 353 -15.31 -10.83 -10.14
CA ILE A 353 -14.91 -11.93 -9.26
C ILE A 353 -13.81 -12.71 -9.97
N LEU A 354 -12.70 -12.90 -9.28
CA LEU A 354 -11.54 -13.62 -9.81
C LEU A 354 -11.67 -15.13 -9.54
N SER A 355 -11.15 -15.91 -10.45
CA SER A 355 -10.99 -17.36 -10.32
C SER A 355 -9.73 -17.82 -11.04
N ARG A 356 -9.31 -19.04 -10.78
CA ARG A 356 -8.25 -19.70 -11.51
C ARG A 356 -8.86 -20.79 -12.40
N GLY A 357 -8.61 -20.72 -13.70
CA GLY A 357 -9.00 -21.75 -14.64
C GLY A 357 -8.21 -23.05 -14.48
N ASP A 358 -8.69 -24.13 -15.09
CA ASP A 358 -8.03 -25.44 -15.06
C ASP A 358 -6.63 -25.42 -15.71
N ASP A 359 -6.40 -24.49 -16.65
CA ASP A 359 -5.11 -24.21 -17.28
C ASP A 359 -4.21 -23.25 -16.46
N ALA A 360 -4.58 -23.00 -15.19
CA ALA A 360 -3.92 -22.11 -14.27
C ALA A 360 -3.92 -20.61 -14.67
N VAL A 361 -4.69 -20.25 -15.70
CA VAL A 361 -4.89 -18.86 -16.13
C VAL A 361 -5.81 -18.13 -15.16
N LEU A 362 -5.51 -16.85 -14.89
CA LEU A 362 -6.40 -15.97 -14.13
C LEU A 362 -7.64 -15.69 -14.96
N GLU A 363 -8.79 -15.93 -14.37
CA GLU A 363 -10.11 -15.73 -14.98
C GLU A 363 -10.92 -14.71 -14.20
N VAL A 364 -11.82 -14.03 -14.90
CA VAL A 364 -12.71 -13.05 -14.29
C VAL A 364 -14.12 -13.17 -14.85
N ARG A 365 -15.10 -13.01 -13.96
CA ARG A 365 -16.51 -12.87 -14.30
C ARG A 365 -17.10 -11.63 -13.64
N SER A 366 -18.16 -11.07 -14.22
CA SER A 366 -18.89 -9.97 -13.61
C SER A 366 -19.63 -10.43 -12.35
N THR A 367 -19.80 -9.54 -11.37
CA THR A 367 -20.70 -9.75 -10.23
C THR A 367 -22.19 -9.72 -10.59
N GLY A 368 -22.54 -9.49 -11.87
CA GLY A 368 -23.90 -9.35 -12.37
C GLY A 368 -24.27 -7.89 -12.65
N ALA A 369 -25.21 -7.32 -11.90
CA ALA A 369 -25.66 -5.94 -12.14
C ALA A 369 -24.56 -4.92 -11.88
N GLN A 370 -24.25 -4.09 -12.91
CA GLN A 370 -23.16 -3.11 -12.90
C GLN A 370 -23.65 -1.65 -12.77
N GLY A 371 -24.89 -1.44 -12.29
CA GLY A 371 -25.46 -0.12 -12.07
C GLY A 371 -24.67 0.70 -11.03
N SER A 372 -24.67 2.02 -11.18
CA SER A 372 -23.95 2.93 -10.26
C SER A 372 -24.57 3.01 -8.86
N HIS A 373 -25.79 2.49 -8.68
CA HIS A 373 -26.52 2.38 -7.42
C HIS A 373 -26.39 1.00 -6.76
N VAL A 374 -25.82 -0.01 -7.44
CA VAL A 374 -25.73 -1.40 -6.96
C VAL A 374 -24.47 -1.57 -6.12
N PHE A 375 -24.46 -1.01 -4.90
CA PHE A 375 -23.29 -1.06 -4.04
C PHE A 375 -23.01 -2.47 -3.51
N SER A 376 -24.01 -3.32 -3.36
CA SER A 376 -23.84 -4.73 -2.96
C SER A 376 -22.87 -5.52 -3.85
N SER A 377 -22.65 -5.06 -5.10
CA SER A 377 -21.67 -5.66 -6.01
C SER A 377 -20.22 -5.57 -5.51
N PHE A 378 -19.88 -4.60 -4.64
CA PHE A 378 -18.55 -4.50 -4.03
C PHE A 378 -18.30 -5.61 -3.00
N ALA A 379 -19.32 -6.01 -2.25
CA ALA A 379 -19.20 -7.09 -1.25
C ALA A 379 -18.92 -8.47 -1.88
N LEU A 380 -19.12 -8.59 -3.20
CA LEU A 380 -18.90 -9.82 -3.97
C LEU A 380 -17.64 -9.75 -4.84
N ALA A 381 -17.07 -8.56 -5.03
CA ALA A 381 -16.02 -8.33 -6.01
C ALA A 381 -14.62 -8.44 -5.39
N ASP A 382 -13.69 -8.96 -6.19
CA ASP A 382 -12.27 -9.02 -5.88
C ASP A 382 -11.47 -7.97 -6.66
N CYS A 383 -12.07 -7.42 -7.74
CA CYS A 383 -11.38 -6.52 -8.65
C CYS A 383 -12.33 -5.58 -9.39
N PHE A 384 -11.76 -4.56 -10.01
CA PHE A 384 -12.36 -3.92 -11.17
C PHE A 384 -11.92 -4.64 -12.44
N ILE A 385 -12.89 -4.99 -13.31
CA ILE A 385 -12.63 -5.30 -14.71
C ILE A 385 -12.54 -3.97 -15.44
N VAL A 386 -11.40 -3.69 -16.05
CA VAL A 386 -11.12 -2.41 -16.70
C VAL A 386 -11.25 -2.59 -18.20
N LEU A 387 -12.32 -2.02 -18.78
CA LEU A 387 -12.60 -2.14 -20.21
C LEU A 387 -12.29 -0.80 -20.89
N GLU A 388 -11.42 -0.86 -21.88
CA GLU A 388 -10.84 0.31 -22.56
C GLU A 388 -11.93 1.18 -23.19
N ARG A 389 -11.63 2.47 -23.36
CA ARG A 389 -12.58 3.49 -23.82
C ARG A 389 -13.32 3.11 -25.10
N ASP A 390 -12.60 2.63 -26.09
CA ASP A 390 -13.13 2.38 -27.44
C ASP A 390 -13.56 0.94 -27.67
N ARG A 391 -13.40 0.07 -26.66
CA ARG A 391 -13.81 -1.32 -26.70
C ARG A 391 -15.33 -1.46 -26.67
N GLY A 392 -15.85 -2.41 -27.43
CA GLY A 392 -17.25 -2.88 -27.35
C GLY A 392 -17.44 -4.01 -26.33
N ASP A 393 -18.48 -4.79 -26.51
CA ASP A 393 -18.73 -6.00 -25.72
C ASP A 393 -17.53 -6.95 -25.76
N VAL A 394 -17.36 -7.69 -24.67
CA VAL A 394 -16.31 -8.71 -24.52
C VAL A 394 -16.99 -10.07 -24.53
N GLU A 395 -16.53 -10.97 -25.40
CA GLU A 395 -17.03 -12.33 -25.44
C GLU A 395 -16.24 -13.27 -24.50
N PRO A 396 -16.84 -14.40 -24.06
CA PRO A 396 -16.12 -15.39 -23.25
C PRO A 396 -14.83 -15.85 -23.92
N GLY A 397 -13.75 -15.97 -23.16
CA GLY A 397 -12.42 -16.33 -23.66
C GLY A 397 -11.53 -15.14 -24.03
N GLU A 398 -12.07 -13.94 -24.21
CA GLU A 398 -11.28 -12.75 -24.49
C GLU A 398 -10.53 -12.25 -23.24
N TRP A 399 -9.40 -11.60 -23.50
CA TRP A 399 -8.57 -11.02 -22.46
C TRP A 399 -9.01 -9.60 -22.12
N VAL A 400 -9.06 -9.31 -20.82
CA VAL A 400 -9.37 -7.99 -20.26
C VAL A 400 -8.32 -7.60 -19.23
N ASP A 401 -8.19 -6.30 -19.00
CA ASP A 401 -7.42 -5.81 -17.87
C ASP A 401 -8.26 -5.86 -16.59
N ILE A 402 -7.61 -6.18 -15.49
CA ILE A 402 -8.20 -6.11 -14.14
C ILE A 402 -7.30 -5.29 -13.20
N GLU A 403 -7.92 -4.60 -12.27
CA GLU A 403 -7.28 -4.00 -11.11
C GLU A 403 -7.80 -4.74 -9.87
N ALA A 404 -6.98 -5.66 -9.32
CA ALA A 404 -7.33 -6.32 -8.06
C ALA A 404 -7.51 -5.28 -6.96
N PHE A 405 -8.48 -5.48 -6.09
CA PHE A 405 -8.66 -4.58 -4.97
C PHE A 405 -7.42 -4.62 -4.09
N ASN A 406 -7.01 -3.45 -3.63
CA ASN A 406 -5.98 -3.34 -2.62
C ASN A 406 -6.64 -3.30 -1.22
N SER A 407 -5.83 -3.19 -0.19
CA SER A 407 -6.29 -3.12 1.21
C SER A 407 -7.36 -2.04 1.47
N LEU A 408 -7.61 -1.14 0.52
CA LEU A 408 -8.65 -0.11 0.65
C LEU A 408 -10.07 -0.68 0.50
N LEU A 409 -10.26 -1.62 -0.41
CA LEU A 409 -11.53 -2.27 -0.71
C LEU A 409 -11.61 -3.72 -0.23
N GLU A 410 -10.46 -4.33 0.09
CA GLU A 410 -10.43 -5.65 0.75
C GLU A 410 -10.91 -5.55 2.19
N GLY A 411 -11.64 -6.58 2.63
CA GLY A 411 -12.17 -6.73 3.97
C GLY A 411 -11.11 -7.03 5.04
#